data_5a0dafb5a745ec9b027071c67e9762fb
#
_entry.id   5a0dafb5a745ec9b027071c67e9762fb
#
_cell.length_a   1.000
_cell.length_b   1.000
_cell.length_c   1.000
_cell.angle_alpha   90.00
_cell.angle_beta   90.00
_cell.angle_gamma   90.00
#
_symmetry.space_group_name_H-M   'P 1'
#
loop_
_entity.id
_entity.type
_entity.pdbx_description
1 polymer ?
#
loop_
_entity_poly.entity_id
_entity_poly.type
_entity_poly.pdbx_seq_one_letter_code
_entity_poly.pdbx_strand_id
1 'polypeptide(L)'
;MDEELELFRANVKRFIESEVSPHYESWEKNEIFPREMWNKLGEHGLLAVDIPEYYGGFGTNFLFSMVIQEEFAKANFAAIGGPMAVHSDIVAHYILNKGTEEQKQNYLPKMVRGECVGAVAMTEPGAGSDLQGVRTSAIPDGDDYILNGSKTFITNGQHCDLVVVVARTNLEVSGSKGTTLFMVDADTPGFKKGRNLEKIGLHASDTSELFFQDVRVPASAILGELDCGFAVLMDELQRERLTLSVAAVAAAEGILA
;
A
#
# COMPACT_ATOMS: atom_id res chain seq x y z
N MET A 1 -10.12 -25.09 9.54
CA MET A 1 -10.29 -23.66 9.13
C MET A 1 -10.71 -22.80 10.29
N ASP A 2 -11.79 -23.10 11.00
CA ASP A 2 -12.23 -22.24 12.10
C ASP A 2 -11.26 -22.22 13.31
N GLU A 3 -10.73 -23.39 13.71
CA GLU A 3 -9.76 -23.47 14.80
C GLU A 3 -8.42 -22.78 14.49
N GLU A 4 -7.93 -22.93 13.28
CA GLU A 4 -6.70 -22.30 12.79
C GLU A 4 -6.85 -20.78 12.70
N LEU A 5 -8.00 -20.31 12.22
CA LEU A 5 -8.31 -18.88 12.14
C LEU A 5 -8.44 -18.25 13.53
N GLU A 6 -9.03 -18.97 14.51
CA GLU A 6 -9.12 -18.51 15.89
C GLU A 6 -7.75 -18.48 16.61
N LEU A 7 -6.88 -19.45 16.32
CA LEU A 7 -5.49 -19.43 16.81
C LEU A 7 -4.73 -18.23 16.23
N PHE A 8 -4.92 -17.95 14.94
CA PHE A 8 -4.32 -16.79 14.29
C PHE A 8 -4.86 -15.48 14.89
N ARG A 9 -6.19 -15.37 15.11
CA ARG A 9 -6.82 -14.24 15.80
C ARG A 9 -6.22 -13.99 17.18
N ALA A 10 -6.03 -15.04 17.96
CA ALA A 10 -5.40 -14.94 19.28
C ALA A 10 -3.94 -14.43 19.18
N ASN A 11 -3.22 -14.80 18.13
CA ASN A 11 -1.87 -14.31 17.88
C ASN A 11 -1.87 -12.80 17.52
N VAL A 12 -2.78 -12.36 16.65
CA VAL A 12 -2.94 -10.94 16.29
C VAL A 12 -3.27 -10.11 17.53
N LYS A 13 -4.21 -10.54 18.38
CA LYS A 13 -4.55 -9.87 19.65
C LYS A 13 -3.35 -9.72 20.57
N ARG A 14 -2.59 -10.78 20.74
CA ARG A 14 -1.39 -10.76 21.59
C ARG A 14 -0.36 -9.78 21.07
N PHE A 15 -0.14 -9.75 19.77
CA PHE A 15 0.75 -8.77 19.15
C PHE A 15 0.28 -7.34 19.42
N ILE A 16 -1.00 -7.05 19.22
CA ILE A 16 -1.59 -5.74 19.51
C ILE A 16 -1.36 -5.34 20.96
N GLU A 17 -1.61 -6.24 21.90
CA GLU A 17 -1.47 -5.99 23.33
C GLU A 17 0.00 -5.73 23.74
N SER A 18 0.96 -6.46 23.17
CA SER A 18 2.38 -6.35 23.55
C SER A 18 3.15 -5.27 22.78
N GLU A 19 2.90 -5.11 21.49
CA GLU A 19 3.74 -4.29 20.61
C GLU A 19 3.09 -2.98 20.17
N VAL A 20 1.76 -2.87 20.22
CA VAL A 20 1.04 -1.68 19.72
C VAL A 20 0.48 -0.86 20.89
N SER A 21 -0.37 -1.46 21.72
CA SER A 21 -1.09 -0.76 22.79
C SER A 21 -0.21 0.08 23.72
N PRO A 22 0.96 -0.38 24.19
CA PRO A 22 1.80 0.39 25.10
C PRO A 22 2.41 1.65 24.48
N HIS A 23 2.47 1.73 23.14
CA HIS A 23 3.19 2.75 22.42
C HIS A 23 2.30 3.68 21.59
N TYR A 24 1.06 3.28 21.34
CA TYR A 24 0.15 3.91 20.38
C TYR A 24 -0.08 5.40 20.66
N GLU A 25 -0.29 5.78 21.92
CA GLU A 25 -0.50 7.19 22.29
C GLU A 25 0.72 8.07 21.92
N SER A 26 1.92 7.53 22.04
CA SER A 26 3.14 8.24 21.66
C SER A 26 3.26 8.37 20.14
N TRP A 27 2.82 7.36 19.37
CA TRP A 27 2.83 7.41 17.92
C TRP A 27 1.78 8.39 17.37
N GLU A 28 0.59 8.45 17.98
CA GLU A 28 -0.41 9.48 17.65
C GLU A 28 0.14 10.90 17.86
N LYS A 29 0.91 11.14 18.96
CA LYS A 29 1.55 12.44 19.23
C LYS A 29 2.69 12.76 18.28
N ASN A 30 3.42 11.75 17.81
CA ASN A 30 4.54 11.90 16.87
C ASN A 30 4.09 11.94 15.41
N GLU A 31 2.79 11.76 15.15
CA GLU A 31 2.15 11.72 13.82
C GLU A 31 2.71 10.65 12.88
N ILE A 32 3.40 9.64 13.44
CA ILE A 32 3.93 8.48 12.71
C ILE A 32 4.33 7.39 13.71
N PHE A 33 4.08 6.12 13.37
CA PHE A 33 4.68 5.00 14.09
C PHE A 33 6.09 4.69 13.55
N PRO A 34 6.98 4.06 14.34
CA PRO A 34 8.36 3.81 13.93
C PRO A 34 8.47 2.87 12.72
N ARG A 35 9.46 3.12 11.82
CA ARG A 35 9.72 2.28 10.63
C ARG A 35 9.98 0.80 11.01
N GLU A 36 10.61 0.58 12.17
CA GLU A 36 10.94 -0.75 12.71
C GLU A 36 9.70 -1.59 13.00
N MET A 37 8.53 -0.97 13.18
CA MET A 37 7.26 -1.70 13.36
C MET A 37 6.94 -2.58 12.16
N TRP A 38 7.29 -2.15 10.94
CA TRP A 38 7.10 -2.98 9.75
C TRP A 38 7.87 -4.30 9.81
N ASN A 39 9.11 -4.28 10.29
CA ASN A 39 9.90 -5.49 10.49
C ASN A 39 9.27 -6.39 11.57
N LYS A 40 8.84 -5.82 12.69
CA LYS A 40 8.13 -6.58 13.74
C LYS A 40 6.84 -7.23 13.22
N LEU A 41 6.05 -6.52 12.43
CA LEU A 41 4.85 -7.07 11.78
C LEU A 41 5.20 -8.25 10.88
N GLY A 42 6.27 -8.14 10.09
CA GLY A 42 6.77 -9.22 9.24
C GLY A 42 7.27 -10.42 10.05
N GLU A 43 8.07 -10.21 11.10
CA GLU A 43 8.57 -11.26 12.01
C GLU A 43 7.46 -12.04 12.69
N HIS A 44 6.32 -11.39 12.97
CA HIS A 44 5.15 -12.03 13.57
C HIS A 44 4.16 -12.59 12.53
N GLY A 45 4.51 -12.53 11.24
CA GLY A 45 3.69 -13.09 10.18
C GLY A 45 2.37 -12.35 9.96
N LEU A 46 2.36 -11.02 10.11
CA LEU A 46 1.18 -10.17 9.99
C LEU A 46 1.15 -9.34 8.71
N LEU A 47 2.12 -9.52 7.80
CA LEU A 47 2.17 -8.82 6.51
C LEU A 47 1.98 -9.81 5.37
N ALA A 48 1.13 -9.44 4.39
CA ALA A 48 0.96 -10.16 3.13
C ALA A 48 0.78 -11.67 3.31
N VAL A 49 -0.06 -12.06 4.28
CA VAL A 49 -0.22 -13.44 4.78
C VAL A 49 -0.73 -14.43 3.73
N ASP A 50 -1.43 -13.96 2.71
CA ASP A 50 -1.99 -14.75 1.63
C ASP A 50 -1.11 -14.77 0.36
N ILE A 51 0.04 -14.10 0.40
CA ILE A 51 1.06 -14.26 -0.64
C ILE A 51 1.59 -15.70 -0.62
N PRO A 52 1.75 -16.35 -1.79
CA PRO A 52 2.22 -17.71 -1.88
C PRO A 52 3.56 -17.97 -1.19
N GLU A 53 3.74 -19.20 -0.66
CA GLU A 53 4.95 -19.60 0.07
C GLU A 53 6.24 -19.42 -0.73
N TYR A 54 6.21 -19.65 -2.04
CA TYR A 54 7.38 -19.48 -2.90
C TYR A 54 7.82 -18.03 -3.11
N TYR A 55 7.01 -17.04 -2.64
CA TYR A 55 7.40 -15.64 -2.48
C TYR A 55 7.57 -15.25 -1.01
N GLY A 56 7.62 -16.23 -0.10
CA GLY A 56 7.87 -16.01 1.34
C GLY A 56 6.65 -15.72 2.18
N GLY A 57 5.43 -15.70 1.61
CA GLY A 57 4.18 -15.63 2.36
C GLY A 57 3.78 -16.98 2.97
N PHE A 58 2.58 -17.05 3.54
CA PHE A 58 2.06 -18.29 4.12
C PHE A 58 1.06 -19.01 3.20
N GLY A 59 0.74 -18.42 2.04
CA GLY A 59 -0.24 -18.98 1.09
C GLY A 59 -1.63 -19.18 1.71
N THR A 60 -1.98 -18.41 2.72
CA THR A 60 -3.29 -18.46 3.37
C THR A 60 -4.38 -17.91 2.45
N ASN A 61 -5.62 -17.92 2.88
CA ASN A 61 -6.69 -17.27 2.15
C ASN A 61 -7.01 -15.87 2.72
N PHE A 62 -7.84 -15.12 2.02
CA PHE A 62 -8.23 -13.76 2.35
C PHE A 62 -8.82 -13.58 3.78
N LEU A 63 -9.38 -14.65 4.39
CA LEU A 63 -9.92 -14.56 5.75
C LEU A 63 -8.86 -14.23 6.80
N PHE A 64 -7.61 -14.66 6.59
CA PHE A 64 -6.50 -14.32 7.49
C PHE A 64 -6.17 -12.82 7.43
N SER A 65 -6.13 -12.21 6.22
CA SER A 65 -6.04 -10.75 6.09
C SER A 65 -7.18 -10.05 6.80
N MET A 66 -8.41 -10.57 6.68
CA MET A 66 -9.58 -9.96 7.34
C MET A 66 -9.48 -10.00 8.86
N VAL A 67 -8.96 -11.09 9.44
CA VAL A 67 -8.73 -11.18 10.89
C VAL A 67 -7.78 -10.09 11.36
N ILE A 68 -6.71 -9.79 10.61
CA ILE A 68 -5.80 -8.70 10.95
C ILE A 68 -6.57 -7.37 10.96
N GLN A 69 -7.31 -7.07 9.91
CA GLN A 69 -8.06 -5.81 9.80
C GLN A 69 -9.13 -5.68 10.89
N GLU A 70 -9.85 -6.77 11.20
CA GLU A 70 -10.84 -6.80 12.28
C GLU A 70 -10.23 -6.47 13.65
N GLU A 71 -9.13 -7.13 14.01
CA GLU A 71 -8.56 -6.98 15.35
C GLU A 71 -7.92 -5.59 15.54
N PHE A 72 -7.20 -5.07 14.55
CA PHE A 72 -6.67 -3.71 14.62
C PHE A 72 -7.78 -2.66 14.66
N ALA A 73 -8.84 -2.82 13.88
CA ALA A 73 -9.97 -1.90 13.86
C ALA A 73 -10.79 -1.95 15.17
N LYS A 74 -11.10 -3.14 15.71
CA LYS A 74 -11.81 -3.33 16.99
C LYS A 74 -11.04 -2.74 18.18
N ALA A 75 -9.71 -2.81 18.12
CA ALA A 75 -8.85 -2.24 19.16
C ALA A 75 -8.62 -0.72 19.01
N ASN A 76 -9.27 -0.06 18.06
CA ASN A 76 -9.07 1.37 17.72
C ASN A 76 -7.66 1.73 17.21
N PHE A 77 -6.96 0.78 16.59
CA PHE A 77 -5.63 0.98 16.02
C PHE A 77 -5.65 1.01 14.49
N ALA A 78 -6.71 1.58 13.89
CA ALA A 78 -6.86 1.72 12.43
C ALA A 78 -5.72 2.53 11.79
N ALA A 79 -5.02 3.39 12.56
CA ALA A 79 -3.82 4.09 12.09
C ALA A 79 -2.63 3.15 11.81
N ILE A 80 -2.68 1.91 12.26
CA ILE A 80 -1.70 0.86 11.93
C ILE A 80 -2.31 -0.11 10.91
N GLY A 81 -3.55 -0.57 11.14
CA GLY A 81 -4.25 -1.51 10.26
C GLY A 81 -4.41 -0.99 8.83
N GLY A 82 -4.75 0.30 8.65
CA GLY A 82 -4.88 0.92 7.33
C GLY A 82 -3.60 0.91 6.49
N PRO A 83 -2.47 1.41 7.01
CA PRO A 83 -1.14 1.25 6.40
C PRO A 83 -0.79 -0.19 6.03
N MET A 84 -1.06 -1.15 6.93
CA MET A 84 -0.85 -2.58 6.66
C MET A 84 -1.71 -3.08 5.49
N ALA A 85 -2.98 -2.65 5.41
CA ALA A 85 -3.86 -2.99 4.29
C ALA A 85 -3.32 -2.46 2.96
N VAL A 86 -2.88 -1.19 2.90
CA VAL A 86 -2.28 -0.62 1.69
C VAL A 86 -1.07 -1.43 1.25
N HIS A 87 -0.19 -1.79 2.16
CA HIS A 87 1.00 -2.57 1.89
C HIS A 87 0.66 -4.00 1.45
N SER A 88 -0.11 -4.74 2.26
CA SER A 88 -0.34 -6.18 2.15
C SER A 88 -1.47 -6.52 1.16
N ASP A 89 -2.63 -5.87 1.32
CA ASP A 89 -3.84 -6.23 0.58
C ASP A 89 -3.98 -5.47 -0.74
N ILE A 90 -3.22 -4.37 -0.93
CA ILE A 90 -3.22 -3.56 -2.14
C ILE A 90 -1.92 -3.76 -2.92
N VAL A 91 -0.81 -3.16 -2.47
CA VAL A 91 0.44 -3.11 -3.25
C VAL A 91 1.01 -4.50 -3.52
N ALA A 92 1.07 -5.38 -2.51
CA ALA A 92 1.57 -6.74 -2.71
C ALA A 92 0.70 -7.52 -3.71
N HIS A 93 -0.63 -7.30 -3.70
CA HIS A 93 -1.54 -7.94 -4.66
C HIS A 93 -1.45 -7.36 -6.07
N TYR A 94 -1.23 -6.06 -6.24
CA TYR A 94 -0.90 -5.50 -7.56
C TYR A 94 0.33 -6.20 -8.15
N ILE A 95 1.39 -6.38 -7.36
CA ILE A 95 2.61 -7.06 -7.80
C ILE A 95 2.34 -8.54 -8.07
N LEU A 96 1.64 -9.24 -7.18
CA LEU A 96 1.31 -10.66 -7.34
C LEU A 96 0.51 -10.92 -8.62
N ASN A 97 -0.51 -10.09 -8.90
CA ASN A 97 -1.47 -10.34 -9.97
C ASN A 97 -0.99 -9.81 -11.33
N LYS A 98 -0.21 -8.74 -11.35
CA LYS A 98 0.15 -8.01 -12.57
C LYS A 98 1.65 -7.90 -12.82
N GLY A 99 2.48 -8.20 -11.82
CA GLY A 99 3.94 -8.13 -11.94
C GLY A 99 4.53 -9.25 -12.78
N THR A 100 5.69 -8.98 -13.37
CA THR A 100 6.54 -10.01 -13.96
C THR A 100 7.10 -10.92 -12.88
N GLU A 101 7.58 -12.10 -13.25
CA GLU A 101 8.20 -13.02 -12.28
C GLU A 101 9.41 -12.37 -11.56
N GLU A 102 10.20 -11.58 -12.30
CA GLU A 102 11.30 -10.84 -11.73
C GLU A 102 10.85 -9.80 -10.68
N GLN A 103 9.80 -9.04 -10.99
CA GLN A 103 9.22 -8.08 -10.02
C GLN A 103 8.70 -8.80 -8.77
N LYS A 104 7.98 -9.91 -8.93
CA LYS A 104 7.48 -10.71 -7.80
C LYS A 104 8.60 -11.20 -6.90
N GLN A 105 9.64 -11.80 -7.48
CA GLN A 105 10.79 -12.33 -6.73
C GLN A 105 11.60 -11.23 -6.04
N ASN A 106 11.69 -10.05 -6.64
CA ASN A 106 12.46 -8.94 -6.10
C ASN A 106 11.76 -8.23 -4.92
N TYR A 107 10.42 -8.13 -4.96
CA TYR A 107 9.69 -7.30 -4.00
C TYR A 107 8.87 -8.10 -2.98
N LEU A 108 8.11 -9.12 -3.37
CA LEU A 108 7.20 -9.82 -2.46
C LEU A 108 7.88 -10.39 -1.22
N PRO A 109 9.05 -11.09 -1.33
CA PRO A 109 9.71 -11.61 -0.14
C PRO A 109 10.14 -10.54 0.86
N LYS A 110 10.56 -9.35 0.37
CA LYS A 110 10.94 -8.22 1.22
C LYS A 110 9.71 -7.56 1.85
N MET A 111 8.59 -7.52 1.11
CA MET A 111 7.33 -6.99 1.62
C MET A 111 6.79 -7.87 2.75
N VAL A 112 6.78 -9.18 2.60
CA VAL A 112 6.36 -10.13 3.65
C VAL A 112 7.16 -9.93 4.95
N ARG A 113 8.46 -9.62 4.85
CA ARG A 113 9.32 -9.37 6.01
C ARG A 113 9.30 -7.93 6.52
N GLY A 114 8.54 -7.02 5.89
CA GLY A 114 8.51 -5.61 6.23
C GLY A 114 9.80 -4.83 5.90
N GLU A 115 10.69 -5.42 5.14
CA GLU A 115 11.94 -4.81 4.67
C GLU A 115 11.72 -3.81 3.53
N CYS A 116 10.64 -4.00 2.76
CA CYS A 116 10.21 -3.11 1.69
C CYS A 116 8.75 -2.71 1.91
N VAL A 117 8.50 -1.48 2.28
CA VAL A 117 7.15 -0.96 2.50
C VAL A 117 6.59 -0.41 1.20
N GLY A 118 5.39 -0.90 0.84
CA GLY A 118 4.68 -0.49 -0.37
C GLY A 118 3.70 0.65 -0.13
N ALA A 119 3.66 1.59 -1.08
CA ALA A 119 2.64 2.62 -1.20
C ALA A 119 2.03 2.62 -2.61
N VAL A 120 0.80 3.11 -2.74
CA VAL A 120 0.15 3.33 -4.04
C VAL A 120 -0.19 4.80 -4.21
N ALA A 121 0.29 5.40 -5.30
CA ALA A 121 0.17 6.83 -5.58
C ALA A 121 -0.78 7.07 -6.76
N MET A 122 -2.08 7.16 -6.43
CA MET A 122 -3.16 7.44 -7.40
C MET A 122 -3.56 8.91 -7.36
N THR A 123 -3.95 9.39 -6.17
CA THR A 123 -4.59 10.69 -5.94
C THR A 123 -3.66 11.86 -6.22
N GLU A 124 -4.20 12.88 -6.88
CA GLU A 124 -3.53 14.16 -7.14
C GLU A 124 -4.39 15.32 -6.61
N PRO A 125 -3.84 16.53 -6.45
CA PRO A 125 -4.65 17.69 -6.05
C PRO A 125 -5.86 17.94 -6.94
N GLY A 126 -5.82 17.56 -8.21
CA GLY A 126 -6.89 17.70 -9.20
C GLY A 126 -7.63 16.42 -9.57
N ALA A 127 -7.27 15.27 -8.99
CA ALA A 127 -7.84 13.96 -9.35
C ALA A 127 -7.97 13.06 -8.12
N GLY A 128 -9.19 12.91 -7.61
CA GLY A 128 -9.53 12.01 -6.50
C GLY A 128 -10.42 10.87 -7.00
N SER A 129 -11.74 10.99 -6.81
CA SER A 129 -12.71 9.96 -7.25
C SER A 129 -12.68 9.70 -8.75
N ASP A 130 -12.42 10.72 -9.55
CA ASP A 130 -12.20 10.57 -10.99
C ASP A 130 -10.70 10.45 -11.32
N LEU A 131 -10.22 9.22 -11.33
CA LEU A 131 -8.82 8.90 -11.69
C LEU A 131 -8.49 9.13 -13.16
N GLN A 132 -9.48 9.36 -14.02
CA GLN A 132 -9.22 9.75 -15.42
C GLN A 132 -8.61 11.14 -15.54
N GLY A 133 -8.77 11.98 -14.49
CA GLY A 133 -8.20 13.31 -14.38
C GLY A 133 -6.73 13.35 -13.95
N VAL A 134 -6.06 12.22 -13.76
CA VAL A 134 -4.62 12.14 -13.43
C VAL A 134 -3.78 12.88 -14.45
N ARG A 135 -2.83 13.71 -13.97
CA ARG A 135 -1.94 14.54 -14.78
C ARG A 135 -0.47 14.17 -14.67
N THR A 136 -0.08 13.44 -13.62
CA THR A 136 1.29 12.87 -13.56
C THR A 136 1.56 12.14 -14.87
N SER A 137 2.63 12.53 -15.55
CA SER A 137 2.99 11.99 -16.88
C SER A 137 4.19 11.07 -16.79
N ALA A 138 4.26 10.11 -17.70
CA ALA A 138 5.42 9.26 -17.92
C ALA A 138 5.72 9.25 -19.43
N ILE A 139 6.70 10.04 -19.84
CA ILE A 139 7.02 10.25 -21.25
C ILE A 139 8.17 9.34 -21.66
N PRO A 140 8.04 8.58 -22.76
CA PRO A 140 9.13 7.73 -23.27
C PRO A 140 10.40 8.52 -23.57
N ASP A 141 11.56 7.98 -23.17
CA ASP A 141 12.89 8.52 -23.49
C ASP A 141 13.88 7.36 -23.72
N GLY A 142 14.00 6.92 -24.97
CA GLY A 142 14.70 5.70 -25.33
C GLY A 142 13.99 4.44 -24.79
N ASP A 143 14.70 3.63 -24.02
CA ASP A 143 14.17 2.43 -23.37
C ASP A 143 13.59 2.72 -21.98
N ASP A 144 13.56 4.00 -21.56
CA ASP A 144 13.11 4.46 -20.26
C ASP A 144 11.85 5.33 -20.38
N TYR A 145 11.31 5.69 -19.21
CA TYR A 145 10.25 6.69 -19.06
C TYR A 145 10.70 7.77 -18.08
N ILE A 146 10.33 9.03 -18.37
CA ILE A 146 10.54 10.16 -17.47
C ILE A 146 9.23 10.54 -16.82
N LEU A 147 9.13 10.34 -15.49
CA LEU A 147 7.94 10.66 -14.70
C LEU A 147 8.04 12.08 -14.17
N ASN A 148 6.96 12.85 -14.36
CA ASN A 148 6.79 14.19 -13.80
C ASN A 148 5.38 14.36 -13.24
N GLY A 149 5.28 14.89 -12.01
CA GLY A 149 4.00 15.15 -11.37
C GLY A 149 4.08 15.22 -9.85
N SER A 150 2.90 15.26 -9.24
CA SER A 150 2.76 15.24 -7.78
C SER A 150 1.54 14.44 -7.37
N LYS A 151 1.65 13.73 -6.25
CA LYS A 151 0.59 12.94 -5.64
C LYS A 151 0.31 13.47 -4.24
N THR A 152 -0.92 13.31 -3.77
CA THR A 152 -1.33 13.77 -2.43
C THR A 152 -2.15 12.71 -1.72
N PHE A 153 -2.20 12.80 -0.40
CA PHE A 153 -2.89 11.85 0.48
C PHE A 153 -2.39 10.41 0.34
N ILE A 154 -1.08 10.22 0.16
CA ILE A 154 -0.50 8.90 -0.03
C ILE A 154 -0.16 8.28 1.32
N THR A 155 -0.91 7.23 1.68
CA THR A 155 -0.63 6.38 2.84
C THR A 155 0.70 5.65 2.64
N ASN A 156 1.48 5.51 3.70
CA ASN A 156 2.85 4.98 3.69
C ASN A 156 3.85 5.88 2.93
N GLY A 157 3.50 7.12 2.59
CA GLY A 157 4.36 7.99 1.79
C GLY A 157 5.70 8.31 2.44
N GLN A 158 5.77 8.39 3.79
CA GLN A 158 7.04 8.55 4.52
C GLN A 158 7.78 7.23 4.66
N HIS A 159 7.07 6.13 4.93
CA HIS A 159 7.67 4.82 5.16
C HIS A 159 8.03 4.07 3.88
N CYS A 160 7.44 4.41 2.72
CA CYS A 160 7.59 3.62 1.51
C CYS A 160 9.04 3.48 1.06
N ASP A 161 9.37 2.26 0.66
CA ASP A 161 10.58 1.91 -0.08
C ASP A 161 10.24 1.72 -1.55
N LEU A 162 8.97 1.37 -1.85
CA LEU A 162 8.42 1.18 -3.18
C LEU A 162 7.10 1.93 -3.32
N VAL A 163 6.89 2.62 -4.44
CA VAL A 163 5.62 3.27 -4.78
C VAL A 163 5.10 2.75 -6.13
N VAL A 164 3.88 2.26 -6.16
CA VAL A 164 3.14 2.03 -7.40
C VAL A 164 2.51 3.35 -7.84
N VAL A 165 3.02 3.95 -8.91
CA VAL A 165 2.64 5.27 -9.40
C VAL A 165 1.71 5.16 -10.59
N VAL A 166 0.55 5.81 -10.52
CA VAL A 166 -0.38 5.95 -11.63
C VAL A 166 0.03 7.16 -12.47
N ALA A 167 0.44 6.94 -13.72
CA ALA A 167 0.89 8.02 -14.61
C ALA A 167 0.30 7.89 -16.03
N ARG A 168 0.17 9.03 -16.69
CA ARG A 168 -0.28 9.14 -18.09
C ARG A 168 0.90 8.88 -19.03
N THR A 169 0.80 7.83 -19.82
CA THR A 169 1.75 7.46 -20.87
C THR A 169 1.29 7.93 -22.25
N ASN A 170 -0.02 8.07 -22.43
CA ASN A 170 -0.59 8.60 -23.66
C ASN A 170 -1.54 9.78 -23.36
N LEU A 171 -1.12 10.98 -23.72
CA LEU A 171 -1.85 12.23 -23.47
C LEU A 171 -2.92 12.54 -24.52
N GLU A 172 -2.92 11.82 -25.67
CA GLU A 172 -3.84 12.06 -26.78
C GLU A 172 -5.18 11.35 -26.60
N VAL A 173 -5.25 10.35 -25.70
CA VAL A 173 -6.47 9.59 -25.42
C VAL A 173 -7.04 9.93 -24.03
N SER A 174 -8.23 9.43 -23.71
CA SER A 174 -8.81 9.58 -22.36
C SER A 174 -7.92 8.94 -21.29
N GLY A 175 -8.00 9.42 -20.05
CA GLY A 175 -7.24 8.87 -18.92
C GLY A 175 -7.42 7.37 -18.73
N SER A 176 -8.63 6.85 -18.99
CA SER A 176 -8.91 5.42 -18.90
C SER A 176 -8.18 4.53 -19.93
N LYS A 177 -7.64 5.15 -21.00
CA LYS A 177 -6.96 4.43 -22.09
C LYS A 177 -5.48 4.82 -22.25
N GLY A 178 -4.98 5.74 -21.45
CA GLY A 178 -3.62 6.26 -21.60
C GLY A 178 -2.89 6.34 -20.25
N THR A 179 -3.24 5.45 -19.31
CA THR A 179 -2.65 5.39 -17.97
C THR A 179 -1.90 4.08 -17.80
N THR A 180 -0.72 4.15 -17.20
CA THR A 180 0.14 3.01 -16.88
C THR A 180 0.52 3.06 -15.41
N LEU A 181 0.77 1.90 -14.81
CA LEU A 181 1.31 1.78 -13.46
C LEU A 181 2.82 1.59 -13.53
N PHE A 182 3.56 2.33 -12.71
CA PHE A 182 5.01 2.23 -12.61
C PHE A 182 5.41 1.88 -11.18
N MET A 183 6.33 0.94 -11.02
CA MET A 183 7.00 0.65 -9.76
C MET A 183 8.21 1.57 -9.64
N VAL A 184 8.22 2.44 -8.63
CA VAL A 184 9.27 3.43 -8.40
C VAL A 184 9.89 3.19 -7.01
N ASP A 185 11.17 2.86 -6.96
CA ASP A 185 11.90 2.75 -5.70
C ASP A 185 12.10 4.14 -5.07
N ALA A 186 12.05 4.22 -3.75
CA ALA A 186 12.07 5.50 -3.04
C ALA A 186 13.41 6.24 -3.12
N ASP A 187 14.48 5.57 -3.49
CA ASP A 187 15.82 6.15 -3.71
C ASP A 187 16.07 6.58 -5.17
N THR A 188 15.06 6.43 -6.05
CA THR A 188 15.19 6.84 -7.46
C THR A 188 15.42 8.35 -7.55
N PRO A 189 16.46 8.81 -8.26
CA PRO A 189 16.76 10.24 -8.42
C PRO A 189 15.54 11.01 -8.97
N GLY A 190 15.25 12.16 -8.37
CA GLY A 190 14.11 12.99 -8.74
C GLY A 190 12.80 12.68 -8.01
N PHE A 191 12.69 11.51 -7.35
CA PHE A 191 11.60 11.22 -6.42
C PHE A 191 11.86 11.90 -5.06
N LYS A 192 10.82 12.56 -4.52
CA LYS A 192 10.90 13.21 -3.21
C LYS A 192 9.61 12.97 -2.42
N LYS A 193 9.78 12.55 -1.18
CA LYS A 193 8.72 12.53 -0.17
C LYS A 193 8.51 13.96 0.32
N GLY A 194 7.27 14.43 0.29
CA GLY A 194 6.86 15.72 0.83
C GLY A 194 6.63 15.65 2.33
N ARG A 195 5.84 16.58 2.84
CA ARG A 195 5.49 16.60 4.27
C ARG A 195 4.52 15.47 4.62
N ASN A 196 4.58 15.02 5.88
CA ASN A 196 3.48 14.29 6.49
C ASN A 196 2.32 15.26 6.72
N LEU A 197 1.10 14.89 6.33
CA LEU A 197 -0.05 15.80 6.34
C LEU A 197 -0.74 15.75 7.71
N GLU A 198 -1.14 16.92 8.22
CA GLU A 198 -2.01 17.03 9.39
C GLU A 198 -3.39 16.44 9.08
N LYS A 199 -3.92 15.63 9.99
CA LYS A 199 -5.20 14.93 9.85
C LYS A 199 -6.08 15.17 11.08
N ILE A 200 -7.40 14.97 10.93
CA ILE A 200 -8.36 15.06 12.04
C ILE A 200 -8.21 13.87 13.02
N GLY A 201 -7.72 12.73 12.54
CA GLY A 201 -7.50 11.50 13.30
C GLY A 201 -6.56 10.57 12.58
N LEU A 202 -6.32 9.37 13.15
CA LEU A 202 -5.36 8.38 12.65
C LEU A 202 -3.96 8.99 12.51
N HIS A 203 -3.55 9.78 13.48
CA HIS A 203 -2.30 10.54 13.40
C HIS A 203 -1.07 9.65 13.32
N ALA A 204 -1.08 8.46 13.98
CA ALA A 204 0.02 7.51 13.93
C ALA A 204 0.28 6.93 12.52
N SER A 205 -0.67 7.03 11.59
CA SER A 205 -0.47 6.70 10.17
C SER A 205 0.18 7.87 9.44
N ASP A 206 1.25 7.66 8.70
CA ASP A 206 1.75 8.68 7.78
C ASP A 206 0.87 8.78 6.53
N THR A 207 0.68 10.02 6.09
CA THR A 207 -0.05 10.35 4.86
C THR A 207 0.63 11.55 4.22
N SER A 208 1.15 11.38 3.01
CA SER A 208 2.11 12.36 2.47
C SER A 208 1.79 12.84 1.08
N GLU A 209 2.42 13.95 0.73
CA GLU A 209 2.61 14.38 -0.65
C GLU A 209 3.86 13.68 -1.21
N LEU A 210 3.82 13.31 -2.49
CA LEU A 210 4.94 12.75 -3.23
C LEU A 210 5.18 13.57 -4.49
N PHE A 211 6.45 13.83 -4.81
CA PHE A 211 6.86 14.64 -5.95
C PHE A 211 7.79 13.86 -6.87
N PHE A 212 7.53 13.95 -8.16
CA PHE A 212 8.29 13.33 -9.23
C PHE A 212 8.81 14.44 -10.15
N GLN A 213 10.11 14.63 -10.20
CA GLN A 213 10.78 15.62 -11.03
C GLN A 213 11.85 14.93 -11.85
N ASP A 214 11.57 14.75 -13.12
CA ASP A 214 12.43 14.03 -14.08
C ASP A 214 12.88 12.66 -13.55
N VAL A 215 11.97 11.93 -12.89
CA VAL A 215 12.24 10.59 -12.37
C VAL A 215 12.36 9.63 -13.53
N ARG A 216 13.57 9.10 -13.75
CA ARG A 216 13.85 8.14 -14.80
C ARG A 216 13.65 6.72 -14.30
N VAL A 217 12.81 5.97 -14.99
CA VAL A 217 12.55 4.55 -14.71
C VAL A 217 12.64 3.74 -16.00
N PRO A 218 13.18 2.51 -15.95
CA PRO A 218 13.23 1.64 -17.12
C PRO A 218 11.85 1.13 -17.52
N ALA A 219 11.65 0.70 -18.75
CA ALA A 219 10.39 0.07 -19.17
C ALA A 219 10.04 -1.18 -18.35
N SER A 220 11.03 -1.85 -17.76
CA SER A 220 10.83 -2.97 -16.83
C SER A 220 10.17 -2.57 -15.50
N ALA A 221 10.08 -1.27 -15.20
CA ALA A 221 9.33 -0.75 -14.04
C ALA A 221 7.82 -0.69 -14.28
N ILE A 222 7.33 -0.94 -15.49
CA ILE A 222 5.90 -1.03 -15.77
C ILE A 222 5.31 -2.22 -15.02
N LEU A 223 4.23 -1.98 -14.29
CA LEU A 223 3.44 -2.99 -13.62
C LEU A 223 2.20 -3.30 -14.46
N GLY A 224 2.13 -4.52 -14.99
CA GLY A 224 1.14 -4.92 -15.98
C GLY A 224 1.52 -4.50 -17.40
N GLU A 225 0.57 -3.98 -18.15
CA GLU A 225 0.74 -3.61 -19.55
C GLU A 225 0.68 -2.08 -19.74
N LEU A 226 1.41 -1.60 -20.75
CA LEU A 226 1.39 -0.19 -21.16
C LEU A 226 -0.03 0.26 -21.51
N ASP A 227 -0.41 1.45 -21.07
CA ASP A 227 -1.73 2.06 -21.27
C ASP A 227 -2.94 1.30 -20.67
N CYS A 228 -2.69 0.22 -19.92
CA CYS A 228 -3.71 -0.60 -19.27
C CYS A 228 -3.89 -0.34 -17.76
N GLY A 229 -3.18 0.65 -17.20
CA GLY A 229 -3.17 0.91 -15.76
C GLY A 229 -4.55 1.15 -15.16
N PHE A 230 -5.44 1.86 -15.85
CA PHE A 230 -6.81 2.08 -15.35
C PHE A 230 -7.60 0.78 -15.22
N ALA A 231 -7.46 -0.14 -16.16
CA ALA A 231 -8.12 -1.45 -16.09
C ALA A 231 -7.59 -2.26 -14.90
N VAL A 232 -6.26 -2.25 -14.68
CA VAL A 232 -5.63 -2.89 -13.52
C VAL A 232 -6.20 -2.34 -12.21
N LEU A 233 -6.32 -1.01 -12.07
CA LEU A 233 -6.94 -0.39 -10.89
C LEU A 233 -8.37 -0.87 -10.67
N MET A 234 -9.18 -0.96 -11.72
CA MET A 234 -10.59 -1.40 -11.61
C MET A 234 -10.71 -2.87 -11.20
N ASP A 235 -9.82 -3.73 -11.66
CA ASP A 235 -9.77 -5.15 -11.28
C ASP A 235 -9.46 -5.31 -9.77
N GLU A 236 -8.46 -4.59 -9.27
CA GLU A 236 -7.99 -4.71 -7.88
C GLU A 236 -8.89 -3.99 -6.86
N LEU A 237 -9.60 -2.94 -7.25
CA LEU A 237 -10.50 -2.16 -6.38
C LEU A 237 -11.56 -3.00 -5.66
N GLN A 238 -11.95 -4.15 -6.18
CA GLN A 238 -12.94 -5.03 -5.52
C GLN A 238 -12.41 -5.53 -4.17
N ARG A 239 -11.15 -6.00 -4.15
CA ARG A 239 -10.49 -6.46 -2.93
C ARG A 239 -10.26 -5.30 -1.97
N GLU A 240 -9.76 -4.17 -2.46
CA GLU A 240 -9.51 -2.97 -1.66
C GLU A 240 -10.77 -2.50 -0.91
N ARG A 241 -11.89 -2.41 -1.62
CA ARG A 241 -13.18 -2.01 -1.04
C ARG A 241 -13.68 -3.00 0.00
N LEU A 242 -13.51 -4.30 -0.23
CA LEU A 242 -13.91 -5.33 0.72
C LEU A 242 -13.08 -5.23 2.01
N THR A 243 -11.75 -5.12 1.90
CA THR A 243 -10.84 -4.93 3.03
C THR A 243 -11.24 -3.71 3.87
N LEU A 244 -11.48 -2.58 3.22
CA LEU A 244 -11.92 -1.35 3.89
C LEU A 244 -13.29 -1.51 4.56
N SER A 245 -14.22 -2.22 3.93
CA SER A 245 -15.55 -2.48 4.49
C SER A 245 -15.48 -3.34 5.77
N VAL A 246 -14.64 -4.36 5.78
CA VAL A 246 -14.41 -5.19 6.98
C VAL A 246 -13.84 -4.34 8.13
N ALA A 247 -12.82 -3.54 7.86
CA ALA A 247 -12.24 -2.65 8.87
C ALA A 247 -13.27 -1.65 9.42
N ALA A 248 -14.13 -1.07 8.56
CA ALA A 248 -15.15 -0.11 8.97
C ALA A 248 -16.22 -0.74 9.88
N VAL A 249 -16.70 -1.94 9.55
CA VAL A 249 -17.66 -2.69 10.38
C VAL A 249 -17.03 -3.06 11.72
N ALA A 250 -15.81 -3.60 11.69
CA ALA A 250 -15.09 -3.99 12.89
C ALA A 250 -14.81 -2.80 13.83
N ALA A 251 -14.45 -1.63 13.29
CA ALA A 251 -14.30 -0.41 14.07
C ALA A 251 -15.63 0.00 14.75
N ALA A 252 -16.75 -0.06 14.03
CA ALA A 252 -18.06 0.23 14.59
C ALA A 252 -18.43 -0.74 15.71
N GLU A 253 -18.16 -2.04 15.57
CA GLU A 253 -18.33 -3.04 16.62
C GLU A 253 -17.47 -2.74 17.85
N GLY A 254 -16.19 -2.39 17.64
CA GLY A 254 -15.26 -2.05 18.72
C GLY A 254 -15.65 -0.80 19.51
N ILE A 255 -16.33 0.17 18.88
CA ILE A 255 -16.84 1.37 19.57
C ILE A 255 -18.10 1.07 20.39
N LEU A 256 -18.90 0.08 19.97
CA LEU A 256 -20.15 -0.29 20.65
C LEU A 256 -19.96 -1.27 21.82
N ALA A 257 -18.80 -1.94 21.91
CA ALA A 257 -18.47 -2.91 22.95
C ALA A 257 -17.94 -2.25 24.22
#